data_b4764a2cd973e964d749a668f184042a
#
_entry.id   b4764a2cd973e964d749a668f184042a
#
_cell.length_a   1.000
_cell.length_b   1.000
_cell.length_c   1.000
_cell.angle_alpha   90.00
_cell.angle_beta   90.00
_cell.angle_gamma   90.00
#
_symmetry.space_group_name_H-M   'P 1'
#
loop_
_entity.id
_entity.type
_entity.pdbx_description
1 polymer ?
#
loop_
_entity_poly.entity_id
_entity_poly.type
_entity_poly.pdbx_seq_one_letter_code
_entity_poly.pdbx_strand_id
1 'polypeptide(L)'
;MTRCILCYRCTYVADQITNERVHGVLNRGDASEISTYIEKAVDNEMSGNMIDVCPVGALTDKTFRFKSRVWFTNPLDAHRDCTKCCGKVVLWTKGDDVLRVSARKDKYGEVKEFICNECRYDHKNLQDWVVEGPRHIERSSVISQNHYEKIDLQKLKLEIDRQIVFQKGKQLPEPNGSPA
;
A
#
# COMPACT_ATOMS: atom_id res chain seq x y z
N MET A 1 5.70 15.52 -8.95
CA MET A 1 5.98 14.24 -8.22
C MET A 1 5.99 13.08 -9.22
N THR A 2 7.16 12.52 -9.56
CA THR A 2 7.32 11.50 -10.62
C THR A 2 6.67 10.12 -10.33
N ARG A 3 6.33 9.83 -9.07
CA ARG A 3 5.70 8.55 -8.66
C ARG A 3 4.20 8.67 -8.42
N CYS A 4 3.64 9.86 -8.47
CA CYS A 4 2.22 10.09 -8.20
C CYS A 4 1.37 9.53 -9.34
N ILE A 5 0.33 8.77 -8.99
CA ILE A 5 -0.66 8.22 -9.92
C ILE A 5 -2.00 8.96 -9.86
N LEU A 6 -2.03 10.13 -9.23
CA LEU A 6 -3.23 10.97 -9.06
C LEU A 6 -4.44 10.22 -8.47
N CYS A 7 -4.21 9.32 -7.51
CA CYS A 7 -5.28 8.54 -6.87
C CYS A 7 -6.11 9.33 -5.84
N TYR A 8 -5.73 10.55 -5.54
CA TYR A 8 -6.40 11.50 -4.64
C TYR A 8 -6.57 11.05 -3.17
N ARG A 9 -6.05 9.91 -2.74
CA ARG A 9 -6.17 9.41 -1.35
C ARG A 9 -5.60 10.40 -0.33
N CYS A 10 -4.47 11.01 -0.60
CA CYS A 10 -3.85 12.00 0.27
C CYS A 10 -4.68 13.29 0.37
N THR A 11 -5.34 13.72 -0.70
CA THR A 11 -6.22 14.90 -0.67
C THR A 11 -7.48 14.64 0.14
N TYR A 12 -8.05 13.44 0.07
CA TYR A 12 -9.18 13.05 0.91
C TYR A 12 -8.81 13.01 2.39
N VAL A 13 -7.61 12.50 2.74
CA VAL A 13 -7.12 12.54 4.12
C VAL A 13 -6.94 13.99 4.59
N ALA A 14 -6.40 14.86 3.73
CA ALA A 14 -6.27 16.27 4.04
C ALA A 14 -7.62 16.95 4.29
N ASP A 15 -8.62 16.68 3.48
CA ASP A 15 -9.95 17.29 3.57
C ASP A 15 -10.78 16.72 4.75
N GLN A 16 -10.82 15.39 4.88
CA GLN A 16 -11.75 14.73 5.81
C GLN A 16 -11.18 14.52 7.21
N ILE A 17 -9.87 14.36 7.36
CA ILE A 17 -9.24 14.02 8.64
C ILE A 17 -8.54 15.21 9.25
N THR A 18 -7.79 15.95 8.45
CA THR A 18 -7.10 17.14 8.94
C THR A 18 -7.97 18.41 8.87
N ASN A 19 -9.07 18.36 8.11
CA ASN A 19 -9.92 19.50 7.80
C ASN A 19 -9.16 20.72 7.25
N GLU A 20 -8.03 20.47 6.63
CA GLU A 20 -7.15 21.48 6.03
C GLU A 20 -7.03 21.24 4.54
N ARG A 21 -7.63 22.11 3.73
CA ARG A 21 -7.58 22.07 2.26
C ARG A 21 -6.31 22.68 1.69
N VAL A 22 -5.19 22.54 2.40
CA VAL A 22 -3.90 23.07 1.95
C VAL A 22 -3.28 22.14 0.89
N HIS A 23 -3.53 20.83 1.00
CA HIS A 23 -3.00 19.80 0.11
C HIS A 23 -4.07 19.38 -0.89
N GLY A 24 -3.83 19.62 -2.16
CA GLY A 24 -4.81 19.38 -3.21
C GLY A 24 -4.20 19.16 -4.57
N VAL A 25 -5.05 19.21 -5.58
CA VAL A 25 -4.65 19.08 -6.99
C VAL A 25 -4.47 20.46 -7.58
N LEU A 26 -3.31 20.72 -8.13
CA LEU A 26 -3.00 21.91 -8.93
C LEU A 26 -3.03 21.56 -10.41
N ASN A 27 -3.35 22.57 -11.23
CA ASN A 27 -3.46 22.46 -12.69
C ASN A 27 -4.55 21.48 -13.15
N ARG A 28 -4.58 21.16 -14.44
CA ARG A 28 -5.57 20.27 -15.06
C ARG A 28 -4.97 19.47 -16.22
N GLY A 29 -5.64 18.39 -16.59
CA GLY A 29 -5.22 17.53 -17.69
C GLY A 29 -3.92 16.81 -17.37
N ASP A 30 -3.02 16.76 -18.31
CA ASP A 30 -1.70 16.12 -18.22
C ASP A 30 -0.73 16.86 -17.28
N ALA A 31 -0.97 18.15 -17.06
CA ALA A 31 -0.20 18.97 -16.13
C ALA A 31 -0.68 18.87 -14.65
N SER A 32 -1.69 18.04 -14.37
CA SER A 32 -2.21 17.88 -13.01
C SER A 32 -1.15 17.33 -12.06
N GLU A 33 -1.01 17.96 -10.90
CA GLU A 33 -0.10 17.51 -9.85
C GLU A 33 -0.70 17.68 -8.45
N ILE A 34 -0.28 16.81 -7.55
CA ILE A 34 -0.62 16.92 -6.13
C ILE A 34 0.43 17.80 -5.46
N SER A 35 0.00 18.90 -4.87
CA SER A 35 0.88 19.83 -4.19
C SER A 35 0.14 20.62 -3.11
N THR A 36 0.84 21.45 -2.37
CA THR A 36 0.24 22.36 -1.41
C THR A 36 -0.07 23.70 -2.06
N TYR A 37 -1.21 24.27 -1.72
CA TYR A 37 -1.61 25.58 -2.23
C TYR A 37 -0.76 26.69 -1.61
N ILE A 38 -0.18 27.55 -2.44
CA ILE A 38 0.66 28.71 -2.05
C ILE A 38 1.81 28.29 -1.12
N GLU A 39 2.43 27.12 -1.36
CA GLU A 39 3.58 26.61 -0.58
C GLU A 39 3.36 26.54 0.95
N LYS A 40 2.09 26.59 1.38
CA LYS A 40 1.76 26.39 2.80
C LYS A 40 2.17 25.00 3.26
N ALA A 41 2.81 24.92 4.41
CA ALA A 41 3.06 23.66 5.07
C ALA A 41 1.71 23.06 5.55
N VAL A 42 1.60 21.74 5.48
CA VAL A 42 0.49 21.03 6.13
C VAL A 42 0.88 20.86 7.61
N ASP A 43 0.34 21.70 8.45
CA ASP A 43 0.62 21.72 9.89
C ASP A 43 -0.58 21.20 10.67
N ASN A 44 -0.72 19.88 10.67
CA ASN A 44 -1.78 19.20 11.41
C ASN A 44 -1.22 17.96 12.09
N GLU A 45 -1.69 17.68 13.31
CA GLU A 45 -1.22 16.53 14.11
C GLU A 45 -1.44 15.16 13.45
N MET A 46 -2.32 15.06 12.45
CA MET A 46 -2.63 13.84 11.73
C MET A 46 -2.06 13.80 10.31
N SER A 47 -1.31 14.83 9.90
CA SER A 47 -0.80 14.97 8.53
C SER A 47 0.09 13.83 8.06
N GLY A 48 0.83 13.18 8.96
CA GLY A 48 1.69 12.04 8.65
C GLY A 48 0.95 10.83 8.06
N ASN A 49 -0.36 10.73 8.25
CA ASN A 49 -1.15 9.63 7.69
C ASN A 49 -1.26 9.69 6.15
N MET A 50 -1.08 10.86 5.55
CA MET A 50 -1.00 10.98 4.09
C MET A 50 0.12 10.11 3.48
N ILE A 51 1.20 9.86 4.25
CA ILE A 51 2.30 8.99 3.84
C ILE A 51 1.84 7.52 3.78
N ASP A 52 1.05 7.09 4.77
CA ASP A 52 0.63 5.69 4.88
C ASP A 52 -0.46 5.31 3.87
N VAL A 53 -1.32 6.27 3.49
CA VAL A 53 -2.36 6.04 2.46
C VAL A 53 -1.83 6.13 1.04
N CYS A 54 -0.61 6.67 0.82
CA CYS A 54 -0.01 6.77 -0.50
C CYS A 54 0.44 5.38 -1.00
N PRO A 55 -0.19 4.81 -2.06
CA PRO A 55 0.09 3.44 -2.48
C PRO A 55 1.44 3.29 -3.19
N VAL A 56 1.97 4.37 -3.77
CA VAL A 56 3.15 4.33 -4.65
C VAL A 56 4.41 4.97 -4.04
N GLY A 57 4.34 5.45 -2.80
CA GLY A 57 5.46 6.10 -2.14
C GLY A 57 5.88 7.42 -2.81
N ALA A 58 4.92 8.16 -3.35
CA ALA A 58 5.13 9.55 -3.79
C ALA A 58 5.31 10.48 -2.59
N LEU A 59 4.55 10.22 -1.51
CA LEU A 59 4.76 10.83 -0.21
C LEU A 59 5.61 9.88 0.64
N THR A 60 6.66 10.40 1.25
CA THR A 60 7.61 9.60 2.02
C THR A 60 7.97 10.30 3.32
N ASP A 61 8.24 9.50 4.35
CA ASP A 61 8.73 9.99 5.63
C ASP A 61 10.18 10.48 5.50
N LYS A 62 10.39 11.77 5.75
CA LYS A 62 11.72 12.39 5.70
C LYS A 62 12.67 11.77 6.73
N THR A 63 12.16 11.33 7.87
CA THR A 63 12.99 10.79 8.96
C THR A 63 13.48 9.36 8.66
N PHE A 64 12.78 8.63 7.80
CA PHE A 64 13.14 7.28 7.37
C PHE A 64 13.85 7.24 6.01
N ARG A 65 13.57 8.24 5.17
CA ARG A 65 14.12 8.32 3.81
C ARG A 65 15.64 8.23 3.82
N PHE A 66 16.19 7.31 3.03
CA PHE A 66 17.61 7.02 2.89
C PHE A 66 18.30 6.34 4.11
N LYS A 67 17.60 6.05 5.21
CA LYS A 67 18.19 5.32 6.34
C LYS A 67 18.26 3.82 6.09
N SER A 68 17.17 3.24 5.56
CA SER A 68 17.11 1.81 5.27
C SER A 68 16.10 1.53 4.16
N ARG A 69 16.16 0.33 3.61
CA ARG A 69 15.09 -0.22 2.76
C ARG A 69 14.10 -0.99 3.63
N VAL A 70 12.82 -0.93 3.27
CA VAL A 70 11.75 -1.56 4.07
C VAL A 70 11.97 -3.05 4.26
N TRP A 71 12.47 -3.76 3.24
CA TRP A 71 12.74 -5.20 3.31
C TRP A 71 13.95 -5.60 4.18
N PHE A 72 14.73 -4.64 4.67
CA PHE A 72 15.78 -4.86 5.67
C PHE A 72 15.31 -4.52 7.09
N THR A 73 14.03 -4.23 7.28
CA THR A 73 13.45 -3.92 8.57
C THR A 73 12.44 -4.97 8.97
N ASN A 74 12.32 -5.23 10.26
CA ASN A 74 11.36 -6.16 10.82
C ASN A 74 10.11 -5.39 11.28
N PRO A 75 8.91 -5.68 10.75
CA PRO A 75 7.69 -5.07 11.21
C PRO A 75 7.21 -5.74 12.50
N LEU A 76 7.02 -4.95 13.55
CA LEU A 76 6.47 -5.36 14.83
C LEU A 76 5.16 -4.62 15.06
N ASP A 77 4.10 -5.34 15.42
CA ASP A 77 2.86 -4.73 15.88
C ASP A 77 3.03 -4.31 17.34
N ALA A 78 2.68 -3.08 17.64
CA ALA A 78 2.80 -2.49 18.96
C ALA A 78 1.67 -1.50 19.23
N HIS A 79 1.45 -1.21 20.51
CA HIS A 79 0.52 -0.17 20.93
C HIS A 79 1.08 0.63 22.11
N ARG A 80 0.51 1.79 22.32
CA ARG A 80 0.70 2.62 23.51
C ARG A 80 -0.59 3.39 23.82
N ASP A 81 -0.75 3.77 25.05
CA ASP A 81 -1.83 4.66 25.42
C ASP A 81 -1.54 6.07 24.90
N CYS A 82 -2.40 6.56 24.03
CA CYS A 82 -2.33 7.89 23.46
C CYS A 82 -3.69 8.59 23.57
N THR A 83 -3.70 9.83 24.02
CA THR A 83 -4.91 10.63 24.15
C THR A 83 -5.39 11.22 22.82
N LYS A 84 -4.52 11.30 21.82
CA LYS A 84 -4.78 11.95 20.53
C LYS A 84 -5.14 10.97 19.41
N CYS A 85 -4.76 9.69 19.54
CA CYS A 85 -5.03 8.68 18.53
C CYS A 85 -5.25 7.29 19.15
N CYS A 86 -5.53 6.29 18.32
CA CYS A 86 -5.73 4.91 18.79
C CYS A 86 -4.48 4.26 19.41
N GLY A 87 -3.31 4.85 19.22
CA GLY A 87 -2.04 4.35 19.73
C GLY A 87 -1.55 3.03 19.10
N LYS A 88 -2.28 2.43 18.17
CA LYS A 88 -1.92 1.16 17.53
C LYS A 88 -1.08 1.40 16.28
N VAL A 89 0.12 0.84 16.25
CA VAL A 89 1.12 1.11 15.22
C VAL A 89 1.81 -0.14 14.73
N VAL A 90 2.56 0.02 13.65
CA VAL A 90 3.60 -0.91 13.21
C VAL A 90 4.95 -0.23 13.34
N LEU A 91 5.81 -0.83 14.16
CA LEU A 91 7.21 -0.41 14.32
C LEU A 91 8.05 -1.13 13.28
N TRP A 92 8.84 -0.36 12.55
CA TRP A 92 9.81 -0.90 11.58
C TRP A 92 11.19 -0.82 12.20
N THR A 93 11.68 -1.97 12.68
CA THR A 93 12.92 -2.07 13.46
C THR A 93 14.06 -2.66 12.65
N LYS A 94 15.27 -2.27 13.01
CA LYS A 94 16.50 -2.89 12.53
C LYS A 94 17.43 -3.11 13.73
N GLY A 95 17.50 -4.36 14.20
CA GLY A 95 18.02 -4.63 15.54
C GLY A 95 17.10 -3.98 16.59
N ASP A 96 17.67 -3.24 17.51
CA ASP A 96 16.94 -2.57 18.60
C ASP A 96 16.45 -1.15 18.21
N ASP A 97 16.85 -0.66 17.04
CA ASP A 97 16.50 0.68 16.59
C ASP A 97 15.14 0.70 15.88
N VAL A 98 14.24 1.58 16.30
CA VAL A 98 12.99 1.89 15.60
C VAL A 98 13.26 2.96 14.53
N LEU A 99 13.27 2.56 13.27
CA LEU A 99 13.56 3.45 12.16
C LEU A 99 12.35 4.23 11.67
N ARG A 100 11.17 3.59 11.74
CA ARG A 100 9.91 4.16 11.26
C ARG A 100 8.75 3.62 12.08
N VAL A 101 7.76 4.49 12.31
CA VAL A 101 6.46 4.14 12.88
C VAL A 101 5.39 4.42 11.82
N SER A 102 4.51 3.48 11.59
CA SER A 102 3.43 3.62 10.61
C SER A 102 2.10 3.15 11.18
N ALA A 103 1.00 3.64 10.63
CA ALA A 103 -0.32 3.16 10.96
C ALA A 103 -0.49 1.68 10.58
N ARG A 104 -1.32 0.95 11.31
CA ARG A 104 -1.67 -0.42 10.97
C ARG A 104 -2.51 -0.43 9.70
N LYS A 105 -2.23 -1.39 8.84
CA LYS A 105 -3.01 -1.66 7.64
C LYS A 105 -3.77 -2.97 7.83
N ASP A 106 -4.98 -3.00 7.29
CA ASP A 106 -5.78 -4.22 7.28
C ASP A 106 -5.24 -5.25 6.27
N LYS A 107 -5.94 -6.38 6.15
CA LYS A 107 -5.61 -7.46 5.21
C LYS A 107 -5.62 -7.01 3.73
N TYR A 108 -6.31 -5.93 3.41
CA TYR A 108 -6.37 -5.35 2.06
C TYR A 108 -5.31 -4.26 1.83
N GLY A 109 -4.50 -3.95 2.84
CA GLY A 109 -3.48 -2.90 2.79
C GLY A 109 -4.04 -1.49 3.00
N GLU A 110 -5.28 -1.37 3.45
CA GLU A 110 -5.90 -0.09 3.74
C GLU A 110 -5.65 0.35 5.19
N VAL A 111 -5.44 1.64 5.39
CA VAL A 111 -5.26 2.23 6.71
C VAL A 111 -6.64 2.49 7.30
N LYS A 112 -6.98 1.79 8.38
CA LYS A 112 -8.26 1.99 9.10
C LYS A 112 -8.11 2.89 10.32
N GLU A 113 -6.98 2.81 10.98
CA GLU A 113 -6.71 3.54 12.21
C GLU A 113 -5.58 4.53 11.96
N PHE A 114 -5.87 5.82 12.11
CA PHE A 114 -4.89 6.88 11.92
C PHE A 114 -4.13 7.15 13.21
N ILE A 115 -2.86 7.50 13.08
CA ILE A 115 -1.96 7.81 14.19
C ILE A 115 -1.55 9.27 14.16
N CYS A 116 -1.35 9.86 15.32
CA CYS A 116 -0.87 11.24 15.42
C CYS A 116 0.63 11.36 15.12
N ASN A 117 1.06 12.56 14.78
CA ASN A 117 2.44 12.85 14.45
C ASN A 117 3.38 12.64 15.64
N GLU A 118 2.91 12.88 16.86
CA GLU A 118 3.65 12.60 18.09
C GLU A 118 4.02 11.10 18.18
N CYS A 119 3.04 10.20 18.03
CA CYS A 119 3.31 8.76 18.00
C CYS A 119 4.23 8.36 16.86
N ARG A 120 4.16 9.07 15.74
CA ARG A 120 4.94 8.76 14.54
C ARG A 120 6.40 9.17 14.62
N TYR A 121 6.67 10.35 15.20
CA TYR A 121 7.98 10.99 15.09
C TYR A 121 8.74 11.06 16.40
N ASP A 122 8.05 11.23 17.52
CA ASP A 122 8.69 11.52 18.81
C ASP A 122 9.02 10.23 19.58
N HIS A 123 8.19 9.17 19.42
CA HIS A 123 8.37 7.90 20.10
C HIS A 123 9.05 6.86 19.19
N LYS A 124 10.38 6.93 19.13
CA LYS A 124 11.22 6.00 18.34
C LYS A 124 12.04 5.02 19.18
N ASN A 125 11.82 4.99 20.49
CA ASN A 125 12.44 4.00 21.35
C ASN A 125 11.51 2.80 21.52
N LEU A 126 12.06 1.60 21.48
CA LEU A 126 11.26 0.36 21.66
C LEU A 126 10.58 0.31 23.03
N GLN A 127 11.20 0.93 24.05
CA GLN A 127 10.69 0.98 25.42
C GLN A 127 9.41 1.82 25.58
N ASP A 128 9.11 2.72 24.65
CA ASP A 128 7.91 3.56 24.67
C ASP A 128 6.64 2.79 24.23
N TRP A 129 6.81 1.53 23.80
CA TRP A 129 5.77 0.72 23.20
C TRP A 129 5.58 -0.62 23.89
N VAL A 130 4.34 -1.04 23.97
CA VAL A 130 4.01 -2.44 24.31
C VAL A 130 4.01 -3.23 23.00
N VAL A 131 5.02 -4.07 22.82
CA VAL A 131 5.18 -4.89 21.61
C VAL A 131 4.26 -6.11 21.70
N GLU A 132 3.38 -6.28 20.72
CA GLU A 132 2.46 -7.41 20.62
C GLU A 132 3.12 -8.62 19.94
N GLY A 133 4.05 -8.38 19.03
CA GLY A 133 4.79 -9.43 18.34
C GLY A 133 5.13 -9.08 16.90
N PRO A 134 5.77 -9.99 16.17
CA PRO A 134 6.06 -9.81 14.77
C PRO A 134 4.76 -9.76 13.98
N ARG A 135 4.67 -8.80 13.05
CA ARG A 135 3.51 -8.70 12.16
C ARG A 135 3.48 -9.91 11.22
N HIS A 136 2.55 -10.81 11.46
CA HIS A 136 2.28 -11.91 10.56
C HIS A 136 1.35 -11.44 9.44
N ILE A 137 1.87 -11.36 8.23
CA ILE A 137 1.03 -11.29 7.03
C ILE A 137 0.63 -12.74 6.74
N GLU A 138 -0.57 -13.12 7.13
CA GLU A 138 -1.10 -14.41 6.73
C GLU A 138 -1.17 -14.45 5.20
N ARG A 139 -0.44 -15.36 4.58
CA ARG A 139 -0.49 -15.55 3.12
C ARG A 139 -1.91 -15.84 2.64
N SER A 140 -2.70 -16.50 3.46
CA SER A 140 -4.13 -16.76 3.22
C SER A 140 -4.98 -15.49 3.11
N SER A 141 -4.56 -14.36 3.70
CA SER A 141 -5.26 -13.10 3.60
C SER A 141 -4.94 -12.32 2.33
N VAL A 142 -3.77 -12.56 1.73
CA VAL A 142 -3.32 -11.91 0.49
C VAL A 142 -3.76 -12.69 -0.75
N ILE A 143 -3.82 -14.01 -0.59
CA ILE A 143 -4.22 -14.94 -1.66
C ILE A 143 -5.51 -15.59 -1.17
N SER A 144 -6.65 -15.28 -1.79
CA SER A 144 -7.89 -15.96 -1.42
C SER A 144 -7.67 -17.46 -1.61
N GLN A 145 -7.95 -18.25 -0.57
CA GLN A 145 -7.69 -19.69 -0.53
C GLN A 145 -8.27 -20.43 -1.73
N ASN A 146 -9.30 -19.89 -2.35
CA ASN A 146 -9.97 -20.48 -3.51
C ASN A 146 -9.33 -20.13 -4.86
N HIS A 147 -8.41 -19.16 -4.92
CA HIS A 147 -7.75 -18.76 -6.18
C HIS A 147 -6.47 -19.55 -6.45
N TYR A 148 -5.92 -20.20 -5.43
CA TYR A 148 -4.67 -20.97 -5.51
C TYR A 148 -4.81 -22.33 -4.78
N GLU A 149 -6.00 -22.88 -4.69
CA GLU A 149 -6.10 -24.32 -4.52
C GLU A 149 -5.24 -24.92 -5.62
N LYS A 150 -4.15 -25.52 -5.16
CA LYS A 150 -3.09 -26.17 -5.92
C LYS A 150 -3.55 -26.44 -7.34
N ILE A 151 -3.11 -25.60 -8.28
CA ILE A 151 -3.34 -25.84 -9.69
C ILE A 151 -2.77 -27.22 -9.91
N ASP A 152 -3.63 -28.20 -10.05
CA ASP A 152 -3.23 -29.54 -10.38
C ASP A 152 -2.67 -29.45 -11.81
N LEU A 153 -1.34 -29.43 -11.89
CA LEU A 153 -0.64 -29.28 -13.16
C LEU A 153 -1.06 -30.35 -14.18
N GLN A 154 -1.54 -31.50 -13.70
CA GLN A 154 -2.06 -32.56 -14.55
C GLN A 154 -3.44 -32.16 -15.13
N LYS A 155 -4.34 -31.59 -14.32
CA LYS A 155 -5.62 -31.08 -14.80
C LYS A 155 -5.44 -29.90 -15.75
N LEU A 156 -4.52 -28.98 -15.43
CA LEU A 156 -4.21 -27.85 -16.32
C LEU A 156 -3.65 -28.31 -17.66
N LYS A 157 -2.75 -29.32 -17.68
CA LYS A 157 -2.27 -29.91 -18.92
C LYS A 157 -3.40 -30.52 -19.74
N LEU A 158 -4.25 -31.31 -19.13
CA LEU A 158 -5.41 -31.91 -19.81
C LEU A 158 -6.36 -30.87 -20.40
N GLU A 159 -6.57 -29.77 -19.69
CA GLU A 159 -7.42 -28.66 -20.15
C GLU A 159 -6.78 -27.93 -21.35
N ILE A 160 -5.47 -27.67 -21.29
CA ILE A 160 -4.71 -27.07 -22.39
C ILE A 160 -4.70 -27.99 -23.60
N ASP A 161 -4.48 -29.29 -23.43
CA ASP A 161 -4.49 -30.26 -24.52
C ASP A 161 -5.88 -30.35 -25.16
N ARG A 162 -6.97 -30.30 -24.37
CA ARG A 162 -8.35 -30.22 -24.88
C ARG A 162 -8.59 -28.97 -25.72
N GLN A 163 -8.09 -27.81 -25.26
CA GLN A 163 -8.25 -26.55 -25.97
C GLN A 163 -7.46 -26.55 -27.29
N ILE A 164 -6.25 -27.13 -27.29
CA ILE A 164 -5.43 -27.27 -28.51
C ILE A 164 -6.12 -28.17 -29.54
N VAL A 165 -6.66 -29.30 -29.10
CA VAL A 165 -7.42 -30.22 -29.97
C VAL A 165 -8.69 -29.53 -30.52
N PHE A 166 -9.39 -28.77 -29.68
CA PHE A 166 -10.57 -28.02 -30.10
C PHE A 166 -10.25 -26.92 -31.11
N GLN A 167 -9.13 -26.22 -30.94
CA GLN A 167 -8.68 -25.20 -31.90
C GLN A 167 -8.22 -25.82 -33.22
N LYS A 168 -7.49 -26.95 -33.18
CA LYS A 168 -7.11 -27.70 -34.41
C LYS A 168 -8.31 -28.25 -35.16
N GLY A 169 -9.36 -28.68 -34.45
CA GLY A 169 -10.61 -29.14 -35.07
C GLY A 169 -11.47 -28.01 -35.67
N LYS A 170 -11.18 -26.76 -35.34
CA LYS A 170 -11.84 -25.57 -35.88
C LYS A 170 -11.11 -24.91 -37.05
N GLN A 171 -9.98 -25.45 -37.53
CA GLN A 171 -9.44 -25.02 -38.81
C GLN A 171 -10.43 -25.37 -39.90
N LEU A 172 -11.15 -24.38 -40.35
CA LEU A 172 -12.01 -24.48 -41.52
C LEU A 172 -11.21 -25.01 -42.71
N PRO A 173 -11.77 -25.95 -43.50
CA PRO A 173 -11.11 -26.33 -44.73
C PRO A 173 -10.97 -25.08 -45.60
N GLU A 174 -9.80 -24.90 -46.17
CA GLU A 174 -9.55 -23.83 -47.15
C GLU A 174 -10.62 -23.91 -48.25
N PRO A 175 -11.18 -22.79 -48.71
CA PRO A 175 -12.09 -22.82 -49.83
C PRO A 175 -11.30 -23.28 -51.03
N ASN A 176 -11.63 -24.51 -51.48
CA ASN A 176 -11.13 -25.11 -52.70
C ASN A 176 -11.28 -24.14 -53.85
N GLY A 177 -10.18 -24.04 -54.58
CA GLY A 177 -10.00 -23.16 -55.74
C GLY A 177 -11.12 -23.17 -56.75
N SER A 178 -11.30 -22.02 -57.37
CA SER A 178 -12.14 -21.80 -58.53
C SER A 178 -11.72 -22.74 -59.65
N PRO A 179 -12.68 -23.42 -60.29
CA PRO A 179 -12.41 -24.04 -61.57
C PRO A 179 -12.35 -22.96 -62.66
N ALA A 180 -11.48 -23.22 -63.60
CA ALA A 180 -11.13 -22.43 -64.78
C ALA A 180 -12.35 -21.98 -65.64
#